data_7f2dcd7c589348059dcc31daa0184515
#
_entry.id   7f2dcd7c589348059dcc31daa0184515
#
_cell.length_a   1.000
_cell.length_b   1.000
_cell.length_c   1.000
_cell.angle_alpha   90.00
_cell.angle_beta   90.00
_cell.angle_gamma   90.00
#
_symmetry.space_group_name_H-M   'P 1'
#
loop_
_entity.id
_entity.type
_entity.pdbx_description
1 polymer ?
#
loop_
_entity_poly.entity_id
_entity_poly.type
_entity_poly.pdbx_seq_one_letter_code
_entity_poly.pdbx_strand_id
1 'polypeptide(L)'
;MTITDVRVRKVAKESKMKAIVSITLDEEFVVHDIKVIEGERGLFIAMPSRRAADGEYRDIAHPINSETRERIQRIILEEYEKALALEPQEE
;
A
#
# COMPACT_ATOMS: atom_id res chain seq x y z
N MET A 1 15.23 -9.66 0.94
CA MET A 1 13.94 -9.37 1.58
C MET A 1 12.82 -9.84 0.66
N THR A 2 11.98 -10.70 1.17
CA THR A 2 10.90 -11.29 0.39
C THR A 2 9.56 -10.88 0.99
N ILE A 3 8.65 -10.40 0.14
CA ILE A 3 7.30 -10.12 0.58
C ILE A 3 6.55 -11.45 0.58
N THR A 4 6.20 -11.93 1.77
CA THR A 4 5.63 -13.26 1.91
C THR A 4 4.12 -13.23 2.11
N ASP A 5 3.55 -12.07 2.35
CA ASP A 5 2.09 -11.97 2.44
C ASP A 5 1.69 -10.52 2.19
N VAL A 6 0.54 -10.33 1.58
CA VAL A 6 -0.03 -9.01 1.34
C VAL A 6 -1.49 -9.08 1.71
N ARG A 7 -1.93 -8.18 2.57
CA ARG A 7 -3.33 -8.14 2.98
C ARG A 7 -3.93 -6.81 2.61
N VAL A 8 -4.93 -6.85 1.75
CA VAL A 8 -5.68 -5.67 1.36
C VAL A 8 -6.87 -5.59 2.29
N ARG A 9 -6.84 -4.61 3.20
CA ARG A 9 -7.78 -4.62 4.30
C ARG A 9 -9.02 -3.79 4.07
N LYS A 10 -8.91 -2.74 3.26
CA LYS A 10 -10.04 -1.86 3.05
C LYS A 10 -9.97 -1.30 1.65
N VAL A 11 -11.03 -1.46 0.90
CA VAL A 11 -11.10 -0.99 -0.48
C VAL A 11 -12.18 0.07 -0.56
N ALA A 12 -11.81 1.26 -1.00
CA ALA A 12 -12.75 2.36 -1.17
C ALA A 12 -12.74 2.77 -2.63
N LYS A 13 -13.86 2.57 -3.32
CA LYS A 13 -13.88 2.78 -4.76
C LYS A 13 -14.05 4.23 -5.14
N GLU A 14 -14.59 5.04 -4.26
CA GLU A 14 -14.98 6.39 -4.62
C GLU A 14 -14.09 7.47 -4.04
N SER A 15 -12.99 7.10 -3.45
CA SER A 15 -12.08 8.11 -2.92
C SER A 15 -10.73 7.93 -3.58
N LYS A 16 -9.86 8.92 -3.40
CA LYS A 16 -8.51 8.80 -3.94
C LYS A 16 -7.70 7.74 -3.19
N MET A 17 -7.98 7.53 -1.92
CA MET A 17 -7.35 6.44 -1.19
C MET A 17 -8.16 5.19 -1.46
N LYS A 18 -7.60 4.30 -2.27
CA LYS A 18 -8.34 3.15 -2.75
C LYS A 18 -8.28 1.96 -1.81
N ALA A 19 -7.19 1.82 -1.07
CA ALA A 19 -7.06 0.66 -0.20
C ALA A 19 -6.02 0.93 0.87
N ILE A 20 -6.11 0.17 1.94
CA ILE A 20 -5.11 0.14 2.99
C ILE A 20 -4.55 -1.28 3.03
N VAL A 21 -3.23 -1.39 3.00
CA VAL A 21 -2.57 -2.66 2.78
C VAL A 21 -1.51 -2.88 3.85
N SER A 22 -1.35 -4.13 4.24
CA SER A 22 -0.24 -4.56 5.09
C SER A 22 0.59 -5.57 4.31
N ILE A 23 1.91 -5.50 4.46
CA ILE A 23 2.79 -6.50 3.85
C ILE A 23 3.61 -7.16 4.94
N THR A 24 3.90 -8.43 4.74
CA THR A 24 4.77 -9.20 5.63
C THR A 24 6.06 -9.49 4.90
N LEU A 25 7.16 -9.30 5.57
CA LEU A 25 8.49 -9.50 4.99
C LEU A 25 9.13 -10.71 5.67
N ASP A 26 9.52 -11.70 4.86
CA ASP A 26 10.24 -12.89 5.32
C ASP A 26 9.52 -13.59 6.48
N GLU A 27 8.20 -13.42 6.57
CA GLU A 27 7.37 -13.98 7.62
C GLU A 27 7.81 -13.57 9.02
N GLU A 28 8.54 -12.47 9.11
CA GLU A 28 9.06 -12.02 10.40
C GLU A 28 8.73 -10.57 10.69
N PHE A 29 8.31 -9.79 9.70
CA PHE A 29 8.18 -8.36 9.89
C PHE A 29 7.01 -7.87 9.07
N VAL A 30 6.13 -7.08 9.68
CA VAL A 30 4.96 -6.58 8.97
C VAL A 30 5.01 -5.05 8.93
N VAL A 31 4.61 -4.50 7.81
CA VAL A 31 4.43 -3.05 7.67
C VAL A 31 2.95 -2.80 7.41
N HIS A 32 2.33 -2.06 8.31
CA HIS A 32 0.91 -1.72 8.20
C HIS A 32 0.72 -0.36 7.57
N ASP A 33 -0.51 -0.10 7.14
CA ASP A 33 -0.95 1.24 6.75
C ASP A 33 -0.27 1.77 5.51
N ILE A 34 0.06 0.88 4.58
CA ILE A 34 0.46 1.30 3.26
C ILE A 34 -0.83 1.58 2.48
N LYS A 35 -0.86 2.70 1.77
CA LYS A 35 -2.08 3.10 1.08
C LYS A 35 -1.92 2.98 -0.42
N VAL A 36 -2.98 2.53 -1.08
CA VAL A 36 -3.06 2.57 -2.54
C VAL A 36 -3.84 3.83 -2.89
N ILE A 37 -3.22 4.69 -3.67
CA ILE A 37 -3.79 6.00 -3.97
C ILE A 37 -3.88 6.16 -5.46
N GLU A 38 -4.97 6.77 -5.91
CA GLU A 38 -5.16 7.09 -7.31
C GLU A 38 -4.68 8.50 -7.58
N GLY A 39 -3.63 8.62 -8.39
CA GLY A 39 -3.11 9.90 -8.79
C GLY A 39 -3.43 10.19 -10.23
N GLU A 40 -2.85 11.27 -10.73
CA GLU A 40 -3.11 11.67 -12.11
C GLU A 40 -2.58 10.69 -13.12
N ARG A 41 -1.52 9.98 -12.76
CA ARG A 41 -0.91 9.03 -13.69
C ARG A 41 -1.27 7.59 -13.41
N GLY A 42 -2.20 7.36 -12.49
CA GLY A 42 -2.61 6.03 -12.16
C GLY A 42 -2.39 5.75 -10.69
N LEU A 43 -2.42 4.47 -10.36
CA LEU A 43 -2.31 4.05 -8.97
C LEU A 43 -0.86 4.05 -8.51
N PHE A 44 -0.66 4.44 -7.28
CA PHE A 44 0.66 4.34 -6.67
C PHE A 44 0.47 4.05 -5.18
N ILE A 45 1.55 3.72 -4.50
CA ILE A 45 1.49 3.44 -3.08
C ILE A 45 2.09 4.59 -2.29
N ALA A 46 1.54 4.80 -1.09
CA ALA A 46 2.09 5.73 -0.12
C ALA A 46 2.44 4.94 1.12
N MET A 47 3.65 5.10 1.59
CA MET A 47 4.12 4.38 2.77
C MET A 47 3.52 4.99 4.02
N PRO A 48 3.52 4.26 5.14
CA PRO A 48 2.99 4.82 6.38
C PRO A 48 3.79 6.03 6.80
N SER A 49 3.09 7.07 7.21
CA SER A 49 3.72 8.33 7.56
C SER A 49 3.01 8.92 8.75
N ARG A 50 3.66 9.92 9.34
CA ARG A 50 3.06 10.64 10.43
C ARG A 50 3.40 12.12 10.28
N ARG A 51 2.59 12.95 10.90
CA ARG A 51 2.80 14.37 10.85
C ARG A 51 3.83 14.77 11.90
N ALA A 52 4.86 15.47 11.47
CA ALA A 52 5.91 15.93 12.35
C ALA A 52 5.50 17.24 13.03
N ALA A 53 6.33 17.68 13.97
CA ALA A 53 6.03 18.90 14.72
C ALA A 53 5.94 20.14 13.82
N ASP A 54 6.68 20.10 12.70
CA ASP A 54 6.65 21.23 11.76
C ASP A 54 5.47 21.19 10.81
N GLY A 55 4.56 20.22 10.96
CA GLY A 55 3.39 20.12 10.12
C GLY A 55 3.58 19.29 8.88
N GLU A 56 4.77 18.83 8.59
CA GLU A 56 5.01 18.04 7.41
C GLU A 56 4.91 16.57 7.71
N TYR A 57 4.51 15.79 6.70
CA TYR A 57 4.40 14.35 6.85
C TYR A 57 5.71 13.70 6.49
N ARG A 58 6.12 12.73 7.30
CA ARG A 58 7.34 11.97 7.07
C ARG A 58 7.03 10.50 7.16
N ASP A 59 7.61 9.74 6.24
CA ASP A 59 7.40 8.31 6.23
C ASP A 59 7.97 7.70 7.51
N ILE A 60 7.22 6.77 8.09
CA ILE A 60 7.69 6.00 9.22
C ILE A 60 8.57 4.86 8.73
N ALA A 61 8.21 4.28 7.61
CA ALA A 61 8.94 3.17 7.00
C ALA A 61 8.87 3.32 5.50
N HIS A 62 9.98 3.12 4.81
CA HIS A 62 9.97 3.25 3.36
C HIS A 62 11.16 2.52 2.77
N PRO A 63 11.05 2.09 1.50
CA PRO A 63 12.21 1.52 0.82
C PRO A 63 13.24 2.60 0.57
N ILE A 64 14.50 2.17 0.52
CA ILE A 64 15.59 3.14 0.38
C ILE A 64 16.23 3.12 -1.00
N ASN A 65 15.67 2.35 -1.93
CA ASN A 65 16.11 2.42 -3.31
C ASN A 65 14.91 2.22 -4.22
N SER A 66 15.09 2.63 -5.48
CA SER A 66 13.96 2.62 -6.39
C SER A 66 13.57 1.21 -6.84
N GLU A 67 14.52 0.30 -6.94
CA GLU A 67 14.19 -1.06 -7.32
C GLU A 67 13.25 -1.71 -6.31
N THR A 68 13.55 -1.53 -5.03
CA THR A 68 12.71 -2.10 -3.98
C THR A 68 11.34 -1.44 -3.99
N ARG A 69 11.31 -0.12 -4.17
CA ARG A 69 10.04 0.58 -4.20
C ARG A 69 9.16 0.09 -5.34
N GLU A 70 9.75 -0.07 -6.52
CA GLU A 70 8.97 -0.54 -7.66
C GLU A 70 8.47 -1.96 -7.46
N ARG A 71 9.30 -2.81 -6.86
CA ARG A 71 8.89 -4.19 -6.61
C ARG A 71 7.74 -4.24 -5.61
N ILE A 72 7.85 -3.48 -4.54
CA ILE A 72 6.78 -3.44 -3.54
C ILE A 72 5.51 -2.91 -4.16
N GLN A 73 5.60 -1.82 -4.92
CA GLN A 73 4.43 -1.24 -5.52
C GLN A 73 3.78 -2.21 -6.49
N ARG A 74 4.55 -2.88 -7.32
CA ARG A 74 3.99 -3.83 -8.27
C ARG A 74 3.25 -4.95 -7.54
N ILE A 75 3.86 -5.49 -6.52
CA ILE A 75 3.24 -6.60 -5.80
C ILE A 75 1.95 -6.14 -5.11
N ILE A 76 1.98 -4.97 -4.49
CA ILE A 76 0.80 -4.48 -3.81
C ILE A 76 -0.32 -4.20 -4.81
N LEU A 77 0.00 -3.59 -5.94
CA LEU A 77 -1.05 -3.27 -6.91
C LEU A 77 -1.63 -4.52 -7.53
N GLU A 78 -0.83 -5.57 -7.73
CA GLU A 78 -1.37 -6.82 -8.21
C GLU A 78 -2.37 -7.41 -7.21
N GLU A 79 -2.03 -7.37 -5.93
CA GLU A 79 -2.94 -7.90 -4.92
C GLU A 79 -4.18 -7.03 -4.76
N TYR A 80 -4.02 -5.73 -4.93
CA TYR A 80 -5.16 -4.84 -4.89
C TYR A 80 -6.15 -5.18 -6.01
N GLU A 81 -5.64 -5.43 -7.21
CA GLU A 81 -6.53 -5.75 -8.32
C GLU A 81 -7.22 -7.09 -8.09
N LYS A 82 -6.53 -8.04 -7.50
CA LYS A 82 -7.17 -9.31 -7.16
C LYS A 82 -8.28 -9.09 -6.11
N ALA A 83 -8.03 -8.22 -5.15
CA ALA A 83 -9.05 -7.95 -4.14
C ALA A 83 -10.27 -7.30 -4.75
N LEU A 84 -10.08 -6.41 -5.72
CA LEU A 84 -11.22 -5.82 -6.41
C LEU A 84 -12.02 -6.86 -7.15
N ALA A 85 -11.35 -7.79 -7.81
CA ALA A 85 -12.05 -8.82 -8.57
C ALA A 85 -12.85 -9.75 -7.67
N LEU A 86 -12.36 -9.97 -6.45
CA LEU A 86 -13.03 -10.88 -5.52
C LEU A 86 -14.03 -10.19 -4.62
N GLU A 87 -14.05 -8.89 -4.62
CA GLU A 87 -14.92 -8.16 -3.71
C GLU A 87 -16.38 -8.38 -4.08
N PRO A 88 -17.25 -8.60 -3.08
CA PRO A 88 -18.67 -8.71 -3.37
C PRO A 88 -19.22 -7.43 -3.95
N GLN A 89 -20.23 -7.59 -4.78
CA GLN A 89 -20.77 -6.44 -5.50
C GLN A 89 -21.89 -5.75 -4.76
N GLU A 90 -22.35 -6.33 -3.69
CA GLU A 90 -23.48 -5.74 -3.05
C GLU A 90 -23.14 -4.58 -2.20
N GLU A 91 -22.02 -4.30 -1.97
CA GLU A 91 -21.76 -3.25 -1.19
C GLU A 91 -21.46 -2.22 -1.71
#